data_0a921d6d34a1d9149237c39891602183
#
_entry.id   0a921d6d34a1d9149237c39891602183
#
_cell.length_a   1.000
_cell.length_b   1.000
_cell.length_c   1.000
_cell.angle_alpha   90.00
_cell.angle_beta   90.00
_cell.angle_gamma   90.00
#
_symmetry.space_group_name_H-M   'P 1'
#
loop_
_entity.id
_entity.type
_entity.pdbx_description
1 polymer ?
#
loop_
_entity_poly.entity_id
_entity_poly.type
_entity_poly.pdbx_seq_one_letter_code
_entity_poly.pdbx_strand_id
1 'polypeptide(L)'
;MKRRLCKILVATILMATTLMLSACSGCVRNEEWGYFTVKFYDDRETAYITGLTEEGQQQRFLVIPKEIKGRKVVCIGERNFLTGRLLPSISSEMKSDVLERVYFEGITYGLTSTFSECSNLKKIIFIDDWGTGYDSAGVSMKYYFTPEKYRIKYNPYDTQTFPANILYRFNYEGAENDGYYWIDDYDYGNRIEFIPPEPERDGYTFGGWYKEPECINEWNFETDVLPEKCTEINEDGEEEVIYQETKLYAKWI
;
A
#
# COMPACT_ATOMS: atom_id res chain seq x y z
N MET A 1 55.51 -18.49 -28.28
CA MET A 1 55.30 -18.44 -26.81
C MET A 1 54.63 -17.13 -26.33
N LYS A 2 55.05 -15.97 -26.74
CA LYS A 2 54.50 -14.66 -26.26
C LYS A 2 53.00 -14.43 -26.51
N ARG A 3 52.39 -14.95 -27.58
CA ARG A 3 50.95 -14.76 -27.87
C ARG A 3 50.03 -15.64 -27.00
N ARG A 4 50.50 -16.77 -26.44
CA ARG A 4 49.70 -17.59 -25.54
C ARG A 4 49.70 -17.06 -24.10
N LEU A 5 50.79 -16.45 -23.66
CA LEU A 5 50.85 -15.79 -22.34
C LEU A 5 49.93 -14.58 -22.25
N CYS A 6 49.82 -13.77 -23.33
CA CYS A 6 48.96 -12.59 -23.35
C CYS A 6 47.47 -12.95 -23.29
N LYS A 7 47.03 -14.05 -23.91
CA LYS A 7 45.65 -14.54 -23.86
C LYS A 7 45.28 -15.11 -22.47
N ILE A 8 46.22 -15.74 -21.79
CA ILE A 8 46.00 -16.27 -20.43
C ILE A 8 45.95 -15.12 -19.42
N LEU A 9 46.77 -14.07 -19.59
CA LEU A 9 46.75 -12.90 -18.71
C LEU A 9 45.46 -12.09 -18.85
N VAL A 10 44.92 -11.92 -20.07
CA VAL A 10 43.66 -11.24 -20.32
C VAL A 10 42.46 -12.04 -19.77
N ALA A 11 42.50 -13.38 -19.92
CA ALA A 11 41.46 -14.25 -19.37
C ALA A 11 41.43 -14.25 -17.83
N THR A 12 42.61 -14.23 -17.18
CA THR A 12 42.70 -14.15 -15.71
C THR A 12 42.29 -12.77 -15.17
N ILE A 13 42.59 -11.69 -15.87
CA ILE A 13 42.13 -10.35 -15.50
C ILE A 13 40.61 -10.23 -15.68
N LEU A 14 40.03 -10.78 -16.75
CA LEU A 14 38.57 -10.80 -16.95
C LEU A 14 37.85 -11.67 -15.90
N MET A 15 38.43 -12.81 -15.52
CA MET A 15 37.89 -13.65 -14.42
C MET A 15 38.01 -12.96 -13.06
N ALA A 16 39.13 -12.27 -12.79
CA ALA A 16 39.30 -11.53 -11.55
C ALA A 16 38.35 -10.33 -11.44
N THR A 17 38.05 -9.64 -12.56
CA THR A 17 37.08 -8.53 -12.58
C THR A 17 35.65 -9.04 -12.42
N THR A 18 35.28 -10.18 -12.98
CA THR A 18 33.96 -10.82 -12.75
C THR A 18 33.80 -11.36 -11.33
N LEU A 19 34.87 -11.87 -10.72
CA LEU A 19 34.87 -12.30 -9.30
C LEU A 19 34.85 -11.11 -8.32
N MET A 20 35.50 -9.99 -8.67
CA MET A 20 35.45 -8.77 -7.85
C MET A 20 34.06 -8.07 -7.89
N LEU A 21 33.29 -8.23 -8.97
CA LEU A 21 31.92 -7.73 -9.08
C LEU A 21 30.90 -8.56 -8.29
N SER A 22 31.23 -9.80 -7.92
CA SER A 22 30.37 -10.65 -7.08
C SER A 22 30.71 -10.60 -5.58
N ALA A 23 31.76 -9.88 -5.17
CA ALA A 23 32.21 -9.81 -3.78
C ALA A 23 31.87 -8.48 -3.09
N CYS A 24 31.05 -7.62 -3.69
CA CYS A 24 30.39 -6.52 -2.95
C CYS A 24 29.18 -7.08 -2.20
N SER A 25 29.42 -7.79 -1.10
CA SER A 25 28.41 -8.01 -0.08
C SER A 25 28.04 -6.67 0.53
N GLY A 26 26.96 -6.08 0.03
CA GLY A 26 26.46 -4.77 0.44
C GLY A 26 25.97 -3.90 -0.73
N CYS A 27 26.00 -4.40 -1.96
CA CYS A 27 25.40 -3.71 -3.10
C CYS A 27 23.87 -3.71 -2.93
N VAL A 28 23.35 -2.57 -2.53
CA VAL A 28 21.93 -2.27 -2.62
C VAL A 28 21.53 -2.35 -4.09
N ARG A 29 20.60 -3.24 -4.44
CA ARG A 29 20.09 -3.35 -5.80
C ARG A 29 18.80 -2.58 -5.91
N ASN A 30 18.71 -1.71 -6.93
CA ASN A 30 17.43 -1.19 -7.39
C ASN A 30 16.81 -2.23 -8.32
N GLU A 31 15.59 -2.61 -8.04
CA GLU A 31 14.84 -3.55 -8.88
C GLU A 31 13.45 -2.96 -9.12
N GLU A 32 12.85 -3.32 -10.25
CA GLU A 32 11.44 -3.09 -10.49
C GLU A 32 10.63 -4.28 -9.96
N TRP A 33 9.55 -3.98 -9.26
CA TRP A 33 8.59 -4.96 -8.78
C TRP A 33 7.16 -4.42 -8.93
N GLY A 34 6.40 -5.00 -9.85
CA GLY A 34 5.08 -4.49 -10.20
C GLY A 34 5.14 -3.00 -10.58
N TYR A 35 4.41 -2.19 -9.87
CA TYR A 35 4.32 -0.74 -10.10
C TYR A 35 5.42 0.09 -9.40
N PHE A 36 6.39 -0.56 -8.74
CA PHE A 36 7.35 0.10 -7.86
C PHE A 36 8.79 -0.13 -8.28
N THR A 37 9.62 0.88 -8.07
CA THR A 37 11.07 0.70 -7.95
C THR A 37 11.39 0.42 -6.48
N VAL A 38 12.23 -0.58 -6.21
CA VAL A 38 12.44 -1.12 -4.86
C VAL A 38 13.94 -1.28 -4.59
N LYS A 39 14.36 -0.98 -3.37
CA LYS A 39 15.69 -1.32 -2.83
C LYS A 39 15.57 -2.39 -1.76
N PHE A 40 16.42 -3.40 -1.86
CA PHE A 40 16.54 -4.44 -0.85
C PHE A 40 17.82 -4.26 -0.04
N TYR A 41 17.70 -4.36 1.28
CA TYR A 41 18.81 -4.31 2.22
C TYR A 41 18.99 -5.67 2.85
N ASP A 42 20.06 -6.37 2.48
CA ASP A 42 20.30 -7.78 2.86
C ASP A 42 20.52 -7.98 4.36
N ASP A 43 21.06 -6.96 5.05
CA ASP A 43 21.36 -6.99 6.47
C ASP A 43 20.12 -6.94 7.39
N ARG A 44 18.92 -6.69 6.85
CA ARG A 44 17.69 -6.43 7.62
C ARG A 44 16.44 -7.15 7.13
N GLU A 45 16.54 -7.94 6.08
CA GLU A 45 15.37 -8.57 5.45
C GLU A 45 14.23 -7.59 5.15
N THR A 46 14.59 -6.38 4.75
CA THR A 46 13.64 -5.30 4.51
C THR A 46 13.66 -4.82 3.05
N ALA A 47 12.53 -4.30 2.61
CA ALA A 47 12.33 -3.66 1.32
C ALA A 47 11.95 -2.18 1.51
N TYR A 48 12.44 -1.34 0.60
CA TYR A 48 12.15 0.09 0.53
C TYR A 48 11.60 0.42 -0.84
N ILE A 49 10.43 0.99 -0.91
CA ILE A 49 9.87 1.51 -2.16
C ILE A 49 10.54 2.86 -2.42
N THR A 50 11.21 2.99 -3.55
CA THR A 50 11.97 4.21 -3.88
C THR A 50 11.29 5.08 -4.93
N GLY A 51 10.29 4.55 -5.63
CA GLY A 51 9.55 5.29 -6.65
C GLY A 51 8.49 4.43 -7.34
N LEU A 52 7.91 4.99 -8.39
CA LEU A 52 7.00 4.30 -9.30
C LEU A 52 7.70 3.95 -10.61
N THR A 53 7.38 2.79 -11.17
CA THR A 53 7.71 2.48 -12.56
C THR A 53 6.90 3.34 -13.52
N GLU A 54 7.24 3.35 -14.82
CA GLU A 54 6.44 4.06 -15.83
C GLU A 54 4.97 3.56 -15.83
N GLU A 55 4.76 2.26 -15.65
CA GLU A 55 3.43 1.67 -15.53
C GLU A 55 2.75 2.08 -14.21
N GLY A 56 3.50 2.15 -13.11
CA GLY A 56 3.01 2.59 -11.80
C GLY A 56 2.52 4.04 -11.80
N GLN A 57 3.17 4.92 -12.56
CA GLN A 57 2.76 6.32 -12.70
C GLN A 57 1.41 6.48 -13.41
N GLN A 58 0.95 5.47 -14.15
CA GLN A 58 -0.34 5.47 -14.86
C GLN A 58 -1.47 4.83 -14.05
N GLN A 59 -1.20 4.35 -12.83
CA GLN A 59 -2.23 3.73 -12.01
C GLN A 59 -3.08 4.77 -11.30
N ARG A 60 -4.41 4.63 -11.37
CA ARG A 60 -5.35 5.44 -10.57
C ARG A 60 -5.38 4.99 -9.11
N PHE A 61 -5.10 3.71 -8.87
CA PHE A 61 -5.13 3.07 -7.56
C PHE A 61 -3.82 2.32 -7.34
N LEU A 62 -3.18 2.51 -6.19
CA LEU A 62 -1.98 1.79 -5.82
C LEU A 62 -2.16 1.10 -4.47
N VAL A 63 -1.74 -0.14 -4.40
CA VAL A 63 -1.60 -0.88 -3.15
C VAL A 63 -0.13 -0.94 -2.78
N ILE A 64 0.22 -0.37 -1.63
CA ILE A 64 1.56 -0.50 -1.03
C ILE A 64 1.56 -1.80 -0.22
N PRO A 65 2.24 -2.84 -0.68
CA PRO A 65 2.17 -4.14 -0.04
C PRO A 65 2.93 -4.15 1.28
N LYS A 66 2.51 -5.01 2.21
CA LYS A 66 3.24 -5.22 3.47
C LYS A 66 4.59 -5.93 3.26
N GLU A 67 4.71 -6.71 2.18
CA GLU A 67 5.91 -7.47 1.85
C GLU A 67 6.18 -7.48 0.34
N ILE A 68 7.46 -7.48 -0.03
CA ILE A 68 7.93 -7.68 -1.40
C ILE A 68 9.00 -8.76 -1.39
N LYS A 69 8.80 -9.85 -2.13
CA LYS A 69 9.71 -11.00 -2.20
C LYS A 69 10.07 -11.56 -0.80
N GLY A 70 9.06 -11.65 0.09
CA GLY A 70 9.25 -12.14 1.47
C GLY A 70 9.99 -11.18 2.40
N ARG A 71 10.19 -9.92 2.00
CA ARG A 71 10.83 -8.89 2.80
C ARG A 71 9.83 -7.82 3.17
N LYS A 72 9.80 -7.46 4.45
CA LYS A 72 8.87 -6.45 4.95
C LYS A 72 9.14 -5.08 4.31
N VAL A 73 8.09 -4.46 3.78
CA VAL A 73 8.15 -3.07 3.31
C VAL A 73 8.09 -2.16 4.53
N VAL A 74 9.15 -1.38 4.76
CA VAL A 74 9.26 -0.54 5.96
C VAL A 74 9.30 0.94 5.68
N CYS A 75 9.53 1.34 4.43
CA CYS A 75 9.65 2.76 4.10
C CYS A 75 9.35 3.00 2.62
N ILE A 76 8.73 4.16 2.35
CA ILE A 76 8.77 4.76 1.02
C ILE A 76 9.85 5.83 1.07
N GLY A 77 10.95 5.61 0.34
CA GLY A 77 12.13 6.46 0.35
C GLY A 77 13.43 5.68 0.43
N GLU A 78 14.50 6.38 0.68
CA GLU A 78 15.83 5.80 0.81
C GLU A 78 16.36 5.94 2.25
N ARG A 79 17.28 5.07 2.58
CA ARG A 79 18.05 5.17 3.82
C ARG A 79 19.41 5.78 3.54
N ASN A 80 19.79 6.79 4.31
CA ASN A 80 21.15 7.28 4.28
C ASN A 80 22.11 6.21 4.82
N PHE A 81 22.99 5.71 3.96
CA PHE A 81 23.92 4.63 4.29
C PHE A 81 24.88 5.01 5.43
N LEU A 82 25.29 6.29 5.49
CA LEU A 82 26.29 6.75 6.47
C LEU A 82 25.69 7.00 7.87
N THR A 83 24.47 7.54 7.92
CA THR A 83 23.84 7.93 9.20
C THR A 83 22.80 6.94 9.69
N GLY A 84 22.40 5.98 8.85
CA GLY A 84 21.31 5.07 9.12
C GLY A 84 19.94 5.75 9.22
N ARG A 85 19.83 7.04 8.97
CA ARG A 85 18.56 7.77 8.96
C ARG A 85 17.77 7.46 7.72
N LEU A 86 16.47 7.32 7.88
CA LEU A 86 15.54 7.30 6.75
C LEU A 86 15.61 8.67 6.08
N LEU A 87 15.89 8.68 4.79
CA LEU A 87 15.68 9.86 3.98
C LEU A 87 14.23 9.80 3.53
N PRO A 88 13.43 10.84 3.78
CA PRO A 88 12.09 10.92 3.18
C PRO A 88 12.26 10.71 1.68
N SER A 89 11.30 10.01 1.08
CA SER A 89 11.35 9.73 -0.34
C SER A 89 11.60 11.01 -1.11
N ILE A 90 12.38 10.89 -2.13
CA ILE A 90 12.51 11.94 -3.13
C ILE A 90 11.14 12.01 -3.80
N SER A 91 10.35 13.00 -3.43
CA SER A 91 8.96 13.18 -3.90
C SER A 91 8.82 13.08 -5.43
N SER A 92 9.89 13.40 -6.15
CA SER A 92 9.95 13.32 -7.61
C SER A 92 9.85 11.90 -8.17
N GLU A 93 10.15 10.86 -7.40
CA GLU A 93 10.09 9.47 -7.87
C GLU A 93 8.71 8.81 -7.62
N MET A 94 7.91 9.39 -6.71
CA MET A 94 6.51 8.99 -6.48
C MET A 94 5.55 9.93 -7.22
N LYS A 95 5.89 10.32 -8.44
CA LYS A 95 5.10 11.25 -9.25
C LYS A 95 4.04 10.53 -10.06
N SER A 96 2.80 11.05 -10.02
CA SER A 96 1.70 10.61 -10.89
C SER A 96 0.64 11.69 -11.00
N ASP A 97 0.20 11.96 -12.22
CA ASP A 97 -0.90 12.90 -12.50
C ASP A 97 -2.27 12.20 -12.55
N VAL A 98 -2.30 10.85 -12.41
CA VAL A 98 -3.54 10.07 -12.49
C VAL A 98 -3.89 9.35 -11.20
N LEU A 99 -2.94 9.22 -10.27
CA LEU A 99 -3.12 8.53 -8.99
C LEU A 99 -4.17 9.23 -8.13
N GLU A 100 -5.22 8.51 -7.76
CA GLU A 100 -6.32 9.03 -6.95
C GLU A 100 -6.37 8.46 -5.54
N ARG A 101 -5.92 7.22 -5.36
CA ARG A 101 -5.96 6.51 -4.07
C ARG A 101 -4.72 5.66 -3.85
N VAL A 102 -4.28 5.61 -2.61
CA VAL A 102 -3.20 4.72 -2.16
C VAL A 102 -3.69 3.92 -0.96
N TYR A 103 -3.52 2.61 -1.01
CA TYR A 103 -3.85 1.68 0.06
C TYR A 103 -2.56 1.14 0.67
N PHE A 104 -2.48 1.09 1.97
CA PHE A 104 -1.35 0.54 2.71
C PHE A 104 -1.75 -0.73 3.42
N GLU A 105 -1.17 -1.87 3.04
CA GLU A 105 -1.38 -3.16 3.71
C GLU A 105 -0.54 -3.34 4.97
N GLY A 106 0.44 -2.50 5.18
CA GLY A 106 1.37 -2.63 6.30
C GLY A 106 2.03 -1.33 6.71
N ILE A 107 2.81 -1.39 7.81
CA ILE A 107 3.47 -0.22 8.39
C ILE A 107 4.58 0.29 7.48
N THR A 108 4.50 1.54 7.09
CA THR A 108 5.48 2.22 6.25
C THR A 108 5.81 3.59 6.85
N TYR A 109 7.09 3.93 6.89
CA TYR A 109 7.57 5.24 7.35
C TYR A 109 7.83 6.17 6.16
N GLY A 110 7.90 7.47 6.42
CA GLY A 110 8.34 8.45 5.43
C GLY A 110 7.24 9.01 4.54
N LEU A 111 6.02 9.20 5.06
CA LEU A 111 4.86 9.60 4.25
C LEU A 111 4.68 11.10 4.04
N THR A 112 5.36 11.96 4.78
CA THR A 112 5.03 13.41 4.89
C THR A 112 5.09 14.18 3.57
N SER A 113 5.94 13.79 2.63
CA SER A 113 6.05 14.45 1.32
C SER A 113 6.08 13.46 0.16
N THR A 114 5.85 12.21 0.43
CA THR A 114 5.99 11.11 -0.53
C THR A 114 5.14 11.31 -1.79
N PHE A 115 3.92 11.78 -1.62
CA PHE A 115 2.96 11.95 -2.70
C PHE A 115 2.71 13.42 -3.08
N SER A 116 3.63 14.33 -2.74
CA SER A 116 3.48 15.76 -3.05
C SER A 116 3.41 16.06 -4.55
N GLU A 117 4.01 15.18 -5.37
CA GLU A 117 3.96 15.27 -6.83
C GLU A 117 2.80 14.44 -7.46
N CYS A 118 1.82 14.03 -6.65
CA CYS A 118 0.62 13.32 -7.11
C CYS A 118 -0.58 14.28 -7.08
N SER A 119 -0.75 15.05 -8.14
CA SER A 119 -1.70 16.18 -8.20
C SER A 119 -3.18 15.78 -8.04
N ASN A 120 -3.53 14.55 -8.40
CA ASN A 120 -4.89 14.02 -8.33
C ASN A 120 -5.15 13.15 -7.12
N LEU A 121 -4.20 12.98 -6.21
CA LEU A 121 -4.38 12.13 -5.04
C LEU A 121 -5.43 12.70 -4.09
N LYS A 122 -6.47 11.90 -3.83
CA LYS A 122 -7.63 12.26 -3.02
C LYS A 122 -7.62 11.59 -1.65
N LYS A 123 -7.12 10.33 -1.59
CA LYS A 123 -7.25 9.48 -0.40
C LYS A 123 -6.03 8.60 -0.18
N ILE A 124 -5.62 8.49 1.07
CA ILE A 124 -4.71 7.45 1.55
C ILE A 124 -5.47 6.62 2.58
N ILE A 125 -5.47 5.30 2.40
CA ILE A 125 -6.25 4.36 3.17
C ILE A 125 -5.29 3.34 3.78
N PHE A 126 -5.37 3.14 5.08
CA PHE A 126 -4.58 2.17 5.81
C PHE A 126 -5.47 0.97 6.16
N ILE A 127 -5.03 -0.22 5.78
CA ILE A 127 -5.82 -1.45 5.87
C ILE A 127 -5.55 -2.18 7.19
N ASP A 128 -4.31 -2.10 7.70
CA ASP A 128 -3.89 -2.83 8.88
C ASP A 128 -3.74 -1.92 10.12
N ASP A 129 -3.77 -2.53 11.31
CA ASP A 129 -3.56 -1.79 12.57
C ASP A 129 -2.14 -1.23 12.63
N TRP A 130 -2.07 0.07 12.54
CA TRP A 130 -0.82 0.79 12.56
C TRP A 130 -0.46 1.20 13.96
N GLY A 131 0.57 0.55 14.46
CA GLY A 131 1.27 1.07 15.63
C GLY A 131 1.71 2.52 15.44
N THR A 132 2.21 3.13 16.49
CA THR A 132 2.71 4.51 16.48
C THR A 132 3.80 4.70 15.43
N GLY A 133 3.50 5.40 14.33
CA GLY A 133 4.47 5.95 13.40
C GLY A 133 4.85 7.37 13.81
N TYR A 134 6.09 7.77 13.52
CA TYR A 134 6.50 9.17 13.61
C TYR A 134 6.62 9.72 12.20
N ASP A 135 5.99 10.85 11.95
CA ASP A 135 6.31 11.62 10.76
C ASP A 135 7.70 12.27 10.87
N SER A 136 8.16 12.88 9.79
CA SER A 136 9.46 13.59 9.80
C SER A 136 9.50 14.81 10.71
N ALA A 137 8.34 15.26 11.24
CA ALA A 137 8.21 16.33 12.22
C ALA A 137 8.17 15.81 13.66
N GLY A 138 8.25 14.48 13.88
CA GLY A 138 8.20 13.86 15.20
C GLY A 138 6.79 13.79 15.81
N VAL A 139 5.77 14.02 15.01
CA VAL A 139 4.37 13.87 15.43
C VAL A 139 4.03 12.38 15.47
N SER A 140 3.67 11.89 16.64
CA SER A 140 3.18 10.52 16.82
C SER A 140 1.78 10.42 16.23
N MET A 141 1.65 9.78 15.09
CA MET A 141 0.36 9.45 14.50
C MET A 141 -0.05 8.05 14.96
N LYS A 142 -1.11 7.96 15.75
CA LYS A 142 -1.75 6.68 16.10
C LYS A 142 -2.81 6.38 15.06
N TYR A 143 -2.55 5.37 14.27
CA TYR A 143 -3.53 4.82 13.35
C TYR A 143 -4.06 3.53 13.94
N TYR A 144 -5.36 3.46 14.16
CA TYR A 144 -6.04 2.26 14.61
C TYR A 144 -6.87 1.72 13.46
N PHE A 145 -6.69 0.46 13.14
CA PHE A 145 -7.66 -0.28 12.35
C PHE A 145 -8.91 -0.48 13.20
N THR A 146 -9.74 0.53 13.26
CA THR A 146 -11.12 0.37 13.63
C THR A 146 -11.91 0.68 12.38
N PRO A 147 -12.65 -0.27 11.82
CA PRO A 147 -13.39 -0.10 10.56
C PRO A 147 -14.26 1.14 10.53
N GLU A 148 -14.69 1.56 11.70
CA GLU A 148 -15.58 2.69 11.92
C GLU A 148 -14.88 4.05 11.86
N LYS A 149 -13.55 4.11 11.85
CA LYS A 149 -12.88 5.36 12.23
C LYS A 149 -11.88 5.95 11.25
N TYR A 150 -11.09 5.19 10.47
CA TYR A 150 -9.89 5.86 9.96
C TYR A 150 -9.60 5.63 8.50
N ARG A 151 -10.01 6.57 7.76
CA ARG A 151 -9.48 6.95 6.48
C ARG A 151 -8.81 8.30 6.62
N ILE A 152 -7.59 8.45 6.11
CA ILE A 152 -6.92 9.74 6.05
C ILE A 152 -7.15 10.32 4.65
N LYS A 153 -7.73 11.50 4.60
CA LYS A 153 -7.71 12.31 3.40
C LYS A 153 -6.33 12.94 3.29
N TYR A 154 -5.61 12.64 2.21
CA TYR A 154 -4.29 13.19 2.04
C TYR A 154 -4.37 14.69 1.82
N ASN A 155 -3.92 15.40 2.82
CA ASN A 155 -3.49 16.79 2.76
C ASN A 155 -2.29 16.85 3.72
N PRO A 156 -1.11 17.26 3.28
CA PRO A 156 0.07 17.33 4.16
C PRO A 156 -0.12 18.23 5.39
N TYR A 157 -1.19 19.04 5.39
CA TYR A 157 -1.54 19.95 6.49
C TYR A 157 -2.83 19.55 7.21
N ASP A 158 -3.54 18.51 6.74
CA ASP A 158 -4.82 18.09 7.28
C ASP A 158 -4.74 16.62 7.71
N THR A 159 -4.69 16.42 9.02
CA THR A 159 -4.65 15.10 9.67
C THR A 159 -6.04 14.56 9.99
N GLN A 160 -7.10 15.08 9.37
CA GLN A 160 -8.45 14.59 9.62
C GLN A 160 -8.62 13.16 9.14
N THR A 161 -9.14 12.34 10.02
CA THR A 161 -9.51 10.95 9.75
C THR A 161 -11.01 10.86 9.50
N PHE A 162 -11.41 10.03 8.55
CA PHE A 162 -12.80 9.82 8.19
C PHE A 162 -13.17 8.36 8.37
N PRO A 163 -14.42 8.02 8.77
CA PRO A 163 -14.87 6.66 8.83
C PRO A 163 -14.91 6.04 7.42
N ALA A 164 -14.42 4.81 7.31
CA ALA A 164 -14.62 4.01 6.12
C ALA A 164 -16.09 3.59 6.03
N ASN A 165 -16.71 3.68 4.87
CA ASN A 165 -18.10 3.26 4.69
C ASN A 165 -18.26 1.96 3.89
N ILE A 166 -17.13 1.33 3.53
CA ILE A 166 -17.10 0.02 2.89
C ILE A 166 -16.17 -0.87 3.69
N LEU A 167 -16.70 -1.99 4.15
CA LEU A 167 -16.03 -2.94 5.02
C LEU A 167 -16.05 -4.33 4.40
N TYR A 168 -14.90 -4.86 4.02
CA TYR A 168 -14.76 -6.21 3.50
C TYR A 168 -14.44 -7.17 4.65
N ARG A 169 -15.21 -8.26 4.76
CA ARG A 169 -15.12 -9.22 5.84
C ARG A 169 -14.55 -10.54 5.33
N PHE A 170 -13.63 -11.15 6.08
CA PHE A 170 -13.15 -12.51 5.82
C PHE A 170 -14.25 -13.58 5.89
N ASN A 171 -15.29 -13.32 6.68
CA ASN A 171 -16.47 -14.19 6.82
C ASN A 171 -16.16 -15.62 7.28
N TYR A 172 -15.26 -15.77 8.25
CA TYR A 172 -15.05 -17.02 8.96
C TYR A 172 -14.60 -16.76 10.41
N GLU A 173 -14.84 -17.73 11.28
CA GLU A 173 -14.48 -17.64 12.71
C GLU A 173 -12.96 -17.74 12.89
N GLY A 174 -12.40 -16.90 13.76
CA GLY A 174 -10.96 -16.85 14.03
C GLY A 174 -10.13 -16.14 12.98
N ALA A 175 -10.77 -15.43 12.04
CA ALA A 175 -10.05 -14.56 11.12
C ALA A 175 -9.31 -13.42 11.87
N GLU A 176 -8.17 -13.01 11.33
CA GLU A 176 -7.40 -11.89 11.85
C GLU A 176 -8.16 -10.55 11.76
N ASN A 177 -7.67 -9.50 12.39
CA ASN A 177 -8.22 -8.14 12.35
C ASN A 177 -9.72 -8.08 12.68
N ASP A 178 -10.17 -8.79 13.70
CA ASP A 178 -11.59 -8.89 14.07
C ASP A 178 -12.52 -9.29 12.90
N GLY A 179 -11.97 -10.01 11.92
CA GLY A 179 -12.65 -10.49 10.74
C GLY A 179 -12.73 -9.48 9.58
N TYR A 180 -12.03 -8.36 9.67
CA TYR A 180 -11.95 -7.39 8.58
C TYR A 180 -10.76 -7.68 7.67
N TYR A 181 -11.02 -7.75 6.35
CA TYR A 181 -10.00 -7.93 5.33
C TYR A 181 -9.53 -6.60 4.76
N TRP A 182 -10.47 -5.72 4.39
CA TRP A 182 -10.19 -4.46 3.71
C TRP A 182 -11.20 -3.38 4.09
N ILE A 183 -10.81 -2.13 3.99
CA ILE A 183 -11.70 -0.99 4.16
C ILE A 183 -11.55 -0.03 3.00
N ASP A 184 -12.63 0.66 2.65
CA ASP A 184 -12.61 1.73 1.67
C ASP A 184 -13.69 2.77 1.98
N ASP A 185 -13.73 3.80 1.15
CA ASP A 185 -14.74 4.83 1.25
C ASP A 185 -15.00 5.46 -0.11
N TYR A 186 -16.25 5.43 -0.49
CA TYR A 186 -16.79 6.09 -1.67
C TYR A 186 -17.97 6.97 -1.30
N ASP A 187 -18.26 7.95 -2.15
CA ASP A 187 -19.43 8.76 -1.98
C ASP A 187 -20.71 7.91 -2.15
N TYR A 188 -21.71 8.18 -1.32
CA TYR A 188 -23.00 7.49 -1.38
C TYR A 188 -23.63 7.58 -2.77
N GLY A 189 -24.35 6.53 -3.18
CA GLY A 189 -24.91 6.39 -4.51
C GLY A 189 -23.93 6.04 -5.61
N ASN A 190 -22.62 6.02 -5.33
CA ASN A 190 -21.60 5.67 -6.30
C ASN A 190 -21.26 4.18 -6.28
N ARG A 191 -20.63 3.72 -7.36
CA ARG A 191 -20.05 2.36 -7.44
C ARG A 191 -18.71 2.33 -6.74
N ILE A 192 -18.34 1.15 -6.27
CA ILE A 192 -16.98 0.84 -5.83
C ILE A 192 -16.13 0.62 -7.08
N GLU A 193 -15.13 1.46 -7.30
CA GLU A 193 -14.28 1.37 -8.49
C GLU A 193 -13.04 0.49 -8.28
N PHE A 194 -12.52 0.45 -7.06
CA PHE A 194 -11.38 -0.39 -6.72
C PHE A 194 -11.85 -1.69 -6.09
N ILE A 195 -11.44 -2.80 -6.66
CA ILE A 195 -11.66 -4.13 -6.10
C ILE A 195 -10.38 -4.53 -5.37
N PRO A 196 -10.42 -4.79 -4.04
CA PRO A 196 -9.22 -5.18 -3.31
C PRO A 196 -8.66 -6.51 -3.83
N PRO A 197 -7.36 -6.79 -3.60
CA PRO A 197 -6.80 -8.11 -3.88
C PRO A 197 -7.68 -9.22 -3.29
N GLU A 198 -7.65 -10.40 -3.88
CA GLU A 198 -8.40 -11.53 -3.35
C GLU A 198 -7.81 -11.96 -1.98
N PRO A 199 -8.65 -12.16 -0.95
CA PRO A 199 -8.17 -12.66 0.32
C PRO A 199 -7.75 -14.13 0.21
N GLU A 200 -6.78 -14.53 1.02
CA GLU A 200 -6.30 -15.90 1.07
C GLU A 200 -6.82 -16.60 2.35
N ARG A 201 -7.13 -17.90 2.22
CA ARG A 201 -7.48 -18.78 3.33
C ARG A 201 -7.00 -20.19 3.04
N ASP A 202 -6.22 -20.75 3.95
CA ASP A 202 -5.66 -22.10 3.82
C ASP A 202 -6.74 -23.15 3.58
N GLY A 203 -6.60 -23.91 2.48
CA GLY A 203 -7.52 -24.99 2.11
C GLY A 203 -8.82 -24.55 1.45
N TYR A 204 -8.98 -23.28 1.14
CA TYR A 204 -10.18 -22.73 0.51
C TYR A 204 -9.83 -21.91 -0.72
N THR A 205 -10.81 -21.77 -1.62
CA THR A 205 -10.73 -20.87 -2.78
C THR A 205 -11.68 -19.70 -2.56
N PHE A 206 -11.22 -18.48 -2.85
CA PHE A 206 -12.07 -17.30 -2.82
C PHE A 206 -13.15 -17.38 -3.92
N GLY A 207 -14.40 -17.17 -3.55
CA GLY A 207 -15.58 -17.32 -4.41
C GLY A 207 -16.37 -16.04 -4.63
N GLY A 208 -15.75 -14.85 -4.40
CA GLY A 208 -16.37 -13.55 -4.62
C GLY A 208 -16.84 -12.86 -3.33
N TRP A 209 -17.34 -11.63 -3.52
CA TRP A 209 -17.85 -10.77 -2.46
C TRP A 209 -19.38 -10.78 -2.45
N TYR A 210 -19.99 -10.89 -1.28
CA TYR A 210 -21.44 -11.04 -1.09
C TYR A 210 -21.99 -9.97 -0.14
N LYS A 211 -23.28 -9.66 -0.29
CA LYS A 211 -23.97 -8.60 0.47
C LYS A 211 -24.30 -9.03 1.91
N GLU A 212 -24.32 -10.33 2.19
CA GLU A 212 -24.63 -10.92 3.50
C GLU A 212 -23.70 -12.12 3.80
N PRO A 213 -23.52 -12.47 5.09
CA PRO A 213 -22.62 -13.55 5.51
C PRO A 213 -23.01 -14.93 4.97
N GLU A 214 -24.28 -15.17 4.64
CA GLU A 214 -24.79 -16.42 4.07
C GLU A 214 -24.37 -16.61 2.61
N CYS A 215 -23.77 -15.60 1.98
CA CYS A 215 -23.29 -15.60 0.59
C CYS A 215 -24.34 -16.05 -0.44
N ILE A 216 -25.53 -15.45 -0.37
CA ILE A 216 -26.65 -15.70 -1.29
C ILE A 216 -26.63 -14.70 -2.46
N ASN A 217 -26.47 -13.39 -2.14
CA ASN A 217 -26.49 -12.31 -3.12
C ASN A 217 -25.08 -11.77 -3.35
N GLU A 218 -24.49 -12.10 -4.49
CA GLU A 218 -23.18 -11.61 -4.87
C GLU A 218 -23.21 -10.11 -5.14
N TRP A 219 -22.15 -9.40 -4.71
CA TRP A 219 -21.93 -8.00 -5.05
C TRP A 219 -21.36 -7.89 -6.46
N ASN A 220 -22.06 -7.17 -7.32
CA ASN A 220 -21.61 -6.91 -8.69
C ASN A 220 -20.98 -5.52 -8.78
N PHE A 221 -19.66 -5.45 -8.88
CA PHE A 221 -18.91 -4.19 -8.95
C PHE A 221 -19.21 -3.33 -10.18
N GLU A 222 -19.81 -3.91 -11.23
CA GLU A 222 -20.18 -3.16 -12.42
C GLU A 222 -21.54 -2.47 -12.30
N THR A 223 -22.44 -3.03 -11.50
CA THR A 223 -23.84 -2.58 -11.45
C THR A 223 -24.33 -2.13 -10.08
N ASP A 224 -23.82 -2.73 -9.00
CA ASP A 224 -24.23 -2.35 -7.65
C ASP A 224 -23.63 -1.00 -7.25
N VAL A 225 -24.43 -0.24 -6.53
CA VAL A 225 -24.07 1.07 -5.99
C VAL A 225 -24.21 1.08 -4.47
N LEU A 226 -23.49 1.96 -3.82
CA LEU A 226 -23.65 2.21 -2.38
C LEU A 226 -25.05 2.79 -2.10
N PRO A 227 -25.53 2.70 -0.85
CA PRO A 227 -26.77 3.35 -0.43
C PRO A 227 -26.80 4.83 -0.83
N GLU A 228 -27.98 5.36 -1.08
CA GLU A 228 -28.16 6.78 -1.30
C GLU A 228 -27.81 7.58 -0.05
N LYS A 229 -27.32 8.80 -0.26
CA LYS A 229 -27.03 9.73 0.83
C LYS A 229 -28.29 10.03 1.62
N CYS A 230 -28.28 9.74 2.92
CA CYS A 230 -29.31 10.19 3.86
C CYS A 230 -28.78 11.32 4.72
N THR A 231 -29.63 12.27 5.07
CA THR A 231 -29.30 13.39 5.96
C THR A 231 -30.36 13.54 7.04
N GLU A 232 -29.95 14.08 8.18
CA GLU A 232 -30.84 14.51 9.26
C GLU A 232 -30.48 15.91 9.71
N ILE A 233 -31.38 16.56 10.43
CA ILE A 233 -31.13 17.88 11.03
C ILE A 233 -30.60 17.62 12.46
N ASN A 234 -29.38 18.09 12.73
CA ASN A 234 -28.75 17.96 14.05
C ASN A 234 -29.36 18.95 15.08
N GLU A 235 -28.91 18.89 16.32
CA GLU A 235 -29.41 19.74 17.41
C GLU A 235 -29.19 21.24 17.17
N ASP A 236 -28.20 21.59 16.36
CA ASP A 236 -27.87 22.97 15.99
C ASP A 236 -28.71 23.48 14.79
N GLY A 237 -29.55 22.62 14.20
CA GLY A 237 -30.38 22.93 13.05
C GLY A 237 -29.65 22.83 11.70
N GLU A 238 -28.49 22.22 11.66
CA GLU A 238 -27.68 21.98 10.46
C GLU A 238 -27.97 20.61 9.85
N GLU A 239 -27.90 20.52 8.52
CA GLU A 239 -28.03 19.24 7.82
C GLU A 239 -26.75 18.41 7.96
N GLU A 240 -26.86 17.24 8.60
CA GLU A 240 -25.77 16.30 8.80
C GLU A 240 -26.02 15.00 8.02
N VAL A 241 -24.95 14.45 7.43
CA VAL A 241 -25.02 13.20 6.69
C VAL A 241 -25.03 12.02 7.66
N ILE A 242 -26.08 11.21 7.61
CA ILE A 242 -26.16 9.97 8.37
C ILE A 242 -25.14 8.97 7.79
N TYR A 243 -24.22 8.54 8.63
CA TYR A 243 -23.25 7.50 8.28
C TYR A 243 -23.96 6.17 8.03
N GLN A 244 -23.65 5.56 6.86
CA GLN A 244 -24.13 4.24 6.48
C GLN A 244 -22.95 3.40 6.03
N GLU A 245 -22.83 2.19 6.53
CA GLU A 245 -21.79 1.26 6.11
C GLU A 245 -22.34 0.19 5.16
N THR A 246 -21.51 -0.19 4.18
CA THR A 246 -21.74 -1.32 3.29
C THR A 246 -20.75 -2.43 3.67
N LYS A 247 -21.25 -3.57 4.12
CA LYS A 247 -20.44 -4.75 4.41
C LYS A 247 -20.45 -5.71 3.23
N LEU A 248 -19.26 -6.17 2.86
CA LEU A 248 -19.08 -7.21 1.85
C LEU A 248 -18.38 -8.40 2.47
N TYR A 249 -18.91 -9.58 2.23
CA TYR A 249 -18.51 -10.84 2.87
C TYR A 249 -17.84 -11.77 1.86
N ALA A 250 -16.65 -12.26 2.19
CA ALA A 250 -15.96 -13.23 1.37
C ALA A 250 -16.69 -14.59 1.37
N LYS A 251 -16.87 -15.17 0.20
CA LYS A 251 -17.30 -16.56 0.05
C LYS A 251 -16.09 -17.47 -0.05
N TRP A 252 -16.15 -18.59 0.66
CA TRP A 252 -15.12 -19.62 0.64
C TRP A 252 -15.68 -20.92 0.08
N ILE A 253 -14.96 -21.52 -0.90
CA ILE A 253 -15.33 -22.75 -1.63
C ILE A 253 -14.30 -23.83 -1.32
#